data_747e9b77ab7e94fd4185ec84cff9a65e
#
_entry.id   747e9b77ab7e94fd4185ec84cff9a65e
#
_cell.length_a   1.000
_cell.length_b   1.000
_cell.length_c   1.000
_cell.angle_alpha   90.00
_cell.angle_beta   90.00
_cell.angle_gamma   90.00
#
_symmetry.space_group_name_H-M   'P 1'
#
loop_
_entity.id
_entity.type
_entity.pdbx_description
1 polymer ?
#
loop_
_entity_poly.entity_id
_entity_poly.type
_entity_poly.pdbx_seq_one_letter_code
_entity_poly.pdbx_strand_id
1 'polypeptide(L)'
;MASEIRLSFHRRLFVMLIAFSWSIILCFIGFQYLREKQYKSDYLSLQLQLYNRHLLEAIEDGEPHETYIATHEKPFDNLRVSIIDLSGTVTYDNMLPIDSLDNHRMRPEVAAALKKGSGYHIGRQSTSDGLEYFYSATRGEEFIARTAIPYSASLRELLEADWTFLGVMISISLAMSVLAYFATRRLGKNMERLNLFAAKAEKGESFDEEEPFPNDELGSISNHIVQLYGQWQQTIKDRDLAHEAALREEQEKIRIKRQLSNNINHELKTPVASIGVCLETLLSGINLSEEKRQELIGRCYTNYERLRRLLGEVSLITRMEDGGQLIGRESVTINHIIDEIADELEVMPEEERLLLHADFKELVVIEGNLSLIGSIFRNLTENAIAYSGGKNIFISLMENTSQQCMIRFEDDGRGVEQEQLPRLFERFYRVDKGRSRQMGGTGLGLSIVKHAVQFHGGSISVTNRPGGGLRFDFSLRKRVG
;
A
#
# COMPACT_ATOMS: atom_id res chain seq x y z
N MET A 1 29.43 -16.68 -25.10
CA MET A 1 28.08 -16.33 -24.59
C MET A 1 27.57 -15.21 -25.47
N ALA A 2 26.67 -15.49 -26.38
CA ALA A 2 26.06 -14.46 -27.23
C ALA A 2 25.12 -13.63 -26.33
N SER A 3 25.40 -12.34 -26.18
CA SER A 3 24.45 -11.42 -25.55
C SER A 3 23.21 -11.37 -26.44
N GLU A 4 22.12 -12.02 -26.00
CA GLU A 4 20.81 -11.78 -26.58
C GLU A 4 20.54 -10.27 -26.47
N ILE A 5 20.62 -9.57 -27.60
CA ILE A 5 20.18 -8.18 -27.70
C ILE A 5 18.67 -8.19 -27.48
N ARG A 6 18.24 -8.15 -26.22
CA ARG A 6 16.84 -8.00 -25.88
C ARG A 6 16.42 -6.59 -26.28
N LEU A 7 15.76 -6.49 -27.43
CA LEU A 7 15.12 -5.25 -27.86
C LEU A 7 14.25 -4.72 -26.71
N SER A 8 14.31 -3.41 -26.45
CA SER A 8 13.43 -2.76 -25.47
C SER A 8 11.94 -2.99 -25.82
N PHE A 9 11.07 -2.97 -24.82
CA PHE A 9 9.65 -3.26 -24.96
C PHE A 9 8.99 -2.47 -26.11
N HIS A 10 9.25 -1.17 -26.18
CA HIS A 10 8.69 -0.31 -27.23
C HIS A 10 9.16 -0.71 -28.64
N ARG A 11 10.40 -1.16 -28.80
CA ARG A 11 10.92 -1.61 -30.11
C ARG A 11 10.26 -2.91 -30.56
N ARG A 12 10.06 -3.86 -29.66
CA ARG A 12 9.34 -5.11 -29.98
C ARG A 12 7.89 -4.84 -30.38
N LEU A 13 7.20 -3.99 -29.59
CA LEU A 13 5.81 -3.61 -29.87
C LEU A 13 5.70 -2.89 -31.21
N PHE A 14 6.61 -1.94 -31.50
CA PHE A 14 6.67 -1.22 -32.75
C PHE A 14 6.89 -2.16 -33.95
N VAL A 15 7.88 -3.05 -33.88
CA VAL A 15 8.17 -4.02 -34.96
C VAL A 15 6.96 -4.94 -35.19
N MET A 16 6.33 -5.41 -34.14
CA MET A 16 5.14 -6.27 -34.26
C MET A 16 3.97 -5.54 -34.90
N LEU A 17 3.69 -4.31 -34.50
CA LEU A 17 2.61 -3.50 -35.07
C LEU A 17 2.86 -3.17 -36.54
N ILE A 18 4.11 -2.80 -36.90
CA ILE A 18 4.49 -2.54 -38.30
C ILE A 18 4.36 -3.80 -39.13
N ALA A 19 4.95 -4.91 -38.68
CA ALA A 19 4.90 -6.17 -39.43
C ALA A 19 3.44 -6.59 -39.70
N PHE A 20 2.59 -6.49 -38.71
CA PHE A 20 1.16 -6.80 -38.84
C PHE A 20 0.45 -5.84 -39.80
N SER A 21 0.66 -4.52 -39.63
CA SER A 21 0.05 -3.50 -40.49
C SER A 21 0.46 -3.66 -41.98
N TRP A 22 1.77 -3.81 -42.23
CA TRP A 22 2.31 -3.99 -43.56
C TRP A 22 1.86 -5.33 -44.20
N SER A 23 1.73 -6.40 -43.43
CA SER A 23 1.17 -7.68 -43.92
C SER A 23 -0.23 -7.51 -44.42
N ILE A 24 -1.12 -6.82 -43.69
CA ILE A 24 -2.48 -6.53 -44.10
C ILE A 24 -2.50 -5.67 -45.38
N ILE A 25 -1.66 -4.62 -45.42
CA ILE A 25 -1.62 -3.72 -46.57
C ILE A 25 -1.13 -4.44 -47.83
N LEU A 26 -0.08 -5.27 -47.73
CA LEU A 26 0.42 -6.07 -48.86
C LEU A 26 -0.65 -7.05 -49.36
N CYS A 27 -1.36 -7.71 -48.44
CA CYS A 27 -2.48 -8.59 -48.81
C CYS A 27 -3.61 -7.82 -49.53
N PHE A 28 -3.96 -6.64 -49.03
CA PHE A 28 -4.98 -5.79 -49.62
C PHE A 28 -4.56 -5.25 -51.02
N ILE A 29 -3.30 -4.80 -51.16
CA ILE A 29 -2.76 -4.36 -52.45
C ILE A 29 -2.82 -5.51 -53.46
N GLY A 30 -2.39 -6.72 -53.10
CA GLY A 30 -2.43 -7.88 -53.96
C GLY A 30 -3.88 -8.22 -54.37
N PHE A 31 -4.81 -8.20 -53.43
CA PHE A 31 -6.24 -8.43 -53.72
C PHE A 31 -6.82 -7.36 -54.66
N GLN A 32 -6.53 -6.09 -54.38
CA GLN A 32 -7.04 -4.97 -55.19
C GLN A 32 -6.49 -5.00 -56.62
N TYR A 33 -5.19 -5.32 -56.78
CA TYR A 33 -4.55 -5.46 -58.07
C TYR A 33 -5.23 -6.53 -58.94
N LEU A 34 -5.46 -7.72 -58.34
CA LEU A 34 -6.16 -8.81 -59.08
C LEU A 34 -7.59 -8.44 -59.42
N ARG A 35 -8.31 -7.83 -58.50
CA ARG A 35 -9.72 -7.42 -58.71
C ARG A 35 -9.85 -6.33 -59.77
N GLU A 36 -8.96 -5.34 -59.75
CA GLU A 36 -9.00 -4.24 -60.73
C GLU A 36 -8.71 -4.77 -62.15
N LYS A 37 -7.72 -5.64 -62.28
CA LYS A 37 -7.40 -6.27 -63.56
C LYS A 37 -8.57 -7.07 -64.10
N GLN A 38 -9.25 -7.83 -63.28
CA GLN A 38 -10.43 -8.60 -63.69
C GLN A 38 -11.57 -7.66 -64.07
N TYR A 39 -11.87 -6.64 -63.27
CA TYR A 39 -12.92 -5.67 -63.55
C TYR A 39 -12.71 -4.94 -64.89
N LYS A 40 -11.51 -4.47 -65.18
CA LYS A 40 -11.17 -3.80 -66.45
C LYS A 40 -11.32 -4.75 -67.62
N SER A 41 -10.94 -6.02 -67.44
CA SER A 41 -11.08 -7.04 -68.48
C SER A 41 -12.55 -7.39 -68.75
N ASP A 42 -13.36 -7.54 -67.71
CA ASP A 42 -14.80 -7.81 -67.82
C ASP A 42 -15.53 -6.62 -68.47
N TYR A 43 -15.16 -5.38 -68.12
CA TYR A 43 -15.75 -4.18 -68.72
C TYR A 43 -15.41 -4.07 -70.19
N LEU A 44 -14.19 -4.33 -70.60
CA LEU A 44 -13.78 -4.36 -72.00
C LEU A 44 -14.52 -5.45 -72.79
N SER A 45 -14.61 -6.63 -72.21
CA SER A 45 -15.36 -7.75 -72.80
C SER A 45 -16.85 -7.40 -72.97
N LEU A 46 -17.47 -6.74 -72.03
CA LEU A 46 -18.87 -6.32 -72.11
C LEU A 46 -19.10 -5.34 -73.27
N GLN A 47 -18.24 -4.37 -73.47
CA GLN A 47 -18.35 -3.43 -74.62
C GLN A 47 -18.26 -4.14 -75.95
N LEU A 48 -17.30 -5.07 -76.07
CA LEU A 48 -17.19 -5.86 -77.30
C LEU A 48 -18.35 -6.81 -77.52
N GLN A 49 -18.89 -7.41 -76.47
CA GLN A 49 -20.07 -8.27 -76.55
C GLN A 49 -21.32 -7.48 -76.98
N LEU A 50 -21.49 -6.25 -76.51
CA LEU A 50 -22.55 -5.37 -76.87
C LEU A 50 -22.51 -5.07 -78.43
N TYR A 51 -21.30 -4.71 -78.88
CA TYR A 51 -21.07 -4.48 -80.30
C TYR A 51 -21.36 -5.77 -81.12
N ASN A 52 -20.86 -6.93 -80.70
CA ASN A 52 -21.08 -8.21 -81.33
C ASN A 52 -22.59 -8.56 -81.40
N ARG A 53 -23.38 -8.26 -80.37
CA ARG A 53 -24.79 -8.51 -80.30
C ARG A 53 -25.54 -7.65 -81.32
N HIS A 54 -25.27 -6.33 -81.33
CA HIS A 54 -25.92 -5.46 -82.35
C HIS A 54 -25.56 -5.85 -83.77
N LEU A 55 -24.32 -6.30 -84.03
CA LEU A 55 -23.93 -6.82 -85.34
C LEU A 55 -24.76 -8.10 -85.72
N LEU A 56 -24.90 -9.02 -84.78
CA LEU A 56 -25.67 -10.24 -84.99
C LEU A 56 -27.15 -9.93 -85.22
N GLU A 57 -27.76 -9.04 -84.46
CA GLU A 57 -29.12 -8.55 -84.61
C GLU A 57 -29.36 -7.94 -86.05
N ALA A 58 -28.39 -7.06 -86.47
CA ALA A 58 -28.42 -6.48 -87.81
C ALA A 58 -28.35 -7.53 -88.93
N ILE A 59 -27.51 -8.56 -88.74
CA ILE A 59 -27.45 -9.69 -89.73
C ILE A 59 -28.73 -10.50 -89.75
N GLU A 60 -29.38 -10.76 -88.64
CA GLU A 60 -30.66 -11.46 -88.52
C GLU A 60 -31.76 -10.63 -89.09
N ASP A 61 -31.76 -9.32 -89.03
CA ASP A 61 -32.69 -8.39 -89.70
C ASP A 61 -32.43 -8.24 -91.20
N GLY A 62 -31.39 -8.90 -91.73
CA GLY A 62 -31.07 -8.93 -93.13
C GLY A 62 -30.18 -7.83 -93.66
N GLU A 63 -29.56 -7.05 -92.77
CA GLU A 63 -28.53 -6.05 -93.11
C GLU A 63 -27.23 -6.75 -93.51
N PRO A 64 -26.60 -6.43 -94.64
CA PRO A 64 -25.29 -7.00 -94.99
C PRO A 64 -24.23 -6.61 -93.91
N HIS A 65 -23.55 -7.60 -93.38
CA HIS A 65 -22.54 -7.40 -92.34
C HIS A 65 -21.44 -6.39 -92.74
N GLU A 66 -21.08 -6.33 -94.06
CA GLU A 66 -20.10 -5.34 -94.52
C GLU A 66 -20.59 -3.91 -94.38
N THR A 67 -21.91 -3.68 -94.63
CA THR A 67 -22.53 -2.37 -94.50
C THR A 67 -22.55 -1.95 -93.04
N TYR A 68 -22.99 -2.83 -92.14
CA TYR A 68 -23.02 -2.55 -90.71
C TYR A 68 -21.64 -2.20 -90.20
N ILE A 69 -20.56 -2.97 -90.47
CA ILE A 69 -19.24 -2.77 -90.03
C ILE A 69 -18.61 -1.47 -90.58
N ALA A 70 -19.04 -1.03 -91.79
CA ALA A 70 -18.58 0.21 -92.42
C ALA A 70 -19.32 1.47 -91.93
N THR A 71 -20.60 1.37 -91.53
CA THR A 71 -21.48 2.50 -91.20
C THR A 71 -21.59 2.79 -89.71
N HIS A 72 -21.47 1.78 -88.87
CA HIS A 72 -21.65 1.93 -87.44
C HIS A 72 -20.32 2.20 -86.71
N GLU A 73 -20.40 3.02 -85.68
CA GLU A 73 -19.24 3.39 -84.90
C GLU A 73 -18.66 2.19 -84.13
N LYS A 74 -17.40 1.96 -84.34
CA LYS A 74 -16.66 0.87 -83.64
C LYS A 74 -16.25 1.32 -82.28
N PRO A 75 -16.38 0.48 -81.22
CA PRO A 75 -15.93 0.83 -79.88
C PRO A 75 -14.42 1.08 -79.78
N PHE A 76 -13.65 0.63 -80.82
CA PHE A 76 -12.19 0.81 -80.90
C PHE A 76 -11.71 0.95 -82.35
N ASP A 77 -10.77 1.82 -82.65
CA ASP A 77 -10.30 2.17 -83.98
C ASP A 77 -9.76 0.98 -84.76
N ASN A 78 -9.05 0.08 -84.20
CA ASN A 78 -8.41 -1.08 -84.81
C ASN A 78 -9.16 -2.39 -84.50
N LEU A 79 -10.52 -2.34 -84.50
CA LEU A 79 -11.32 -3.48 -84.21
C LEU A 79 -11.32 -4.47 -85.37
N ARG A 80 -10.80 -5.67 -85.13
CA ARG A 80 -10.97 -6.80 -86.10
C ARG A 80 -12.26 -7.47 -85.74
N VAL A 81 -13.05 -7.71 -86.76
CA VAL A 81 -14.38 -8.35 -86.71
C VAL A 81 -14.38 -9.57 -87.62
N SER A 82 -14.71 -10.72 -87.04
CA SER A 82 -14.87 -11.99 -87.80
C SER A 82 -16.29 -12.55 -87.55
N ILE A 83 -16.95 -13.04 -88.60
CA ILE A 83 -18.20 -13.77 -88.49
C ILE A 83 -17.91 -15.24 -88.73
N ILE A 84 -18.40 -16.10 -87.86
CA ILE A 84 -18.08 -17.52 -87.80
C ILE A 84 -19.37 -18.29 -87.74
N ASP A 85 -19.50 -19.34 -88.52
CA ASP A 85 -20.66 -20.24 -88.44
C ASP A 85 -20.60 -21.12 -87.18
N LEU A 86 -21.66 -21.80 -86.83
CA LEU A 86 -21.74 -22.66 -85.65
C LEU A 86 -20.80 -23.89 -85.73
N SER A 87 -20.28 -24.21 -86.97
CA SER A 87 -19.27 -25.24 -87.17
C SER A 87 -17.87 -24.78 -86.88
N GLY A 88 -17.68 -23.46 -86.74
CA GLY A 88 -16.37 -22.79 -86.45
C GLY A 88 -15.65 -22.29 -87.70
N THR A 89 -16.26 -22.33 -88.87
CA THR A 89 -15.73 -21.84 -90.13
C THR A 89 -15.90 -20.31 -90.18
N VAL A 90 -14.84 -19.58 -90.54
CA VAL A 90 -14.94 -18.14 -90.71
C VAL A 90 -15.55 -17.79 -92.00
N THR A 91 -16.68 -17.10 -91.98
CA THR A 91 -17.44 -16.69 -93.19
C THR A 91 -17.07 -15.26 -93.63
N TYR A 92 -16.60 -14.45 -92.72
CA TYR A 92 -16.16 -13.08 -92.97
C TYR A 92 -15.08 -12.65 -91.99
N ASP A 93 -14.11 -11.87 -92.46
CA ASP A 93 -13.09 -11.18 -91.61
C ASP A 93 -12.75 -9.84 -92.27
N ASN A 94 -12.80 -8.72 -91.53
CA ASN A 94 -12.58 -7.40 -92.09
C ASN A 94 -11.07 -7.04 -92.26
N MET A 95 -10.13 -7.89 -91.81
CA MET A 95 -8.71 -7.60 -91.90
C MET A 95 -7.92 -8.65 -92.67
N LEU A 96 -8.35 -9.91 -92.73
CA LEU A 96 -7.61 -11.00 -93.36
C LEU A 96 -8.43 -11.76 -94.36
N PRO A 97 -7.82 -12.31 -95.49
CA PRO A 97 -8.50 -13.16 -96.40
C PRO A 97 -9.06 -14.45 -95.75
N ILE A 98 -10.28 -14.81 -96.06
CA ILE A 98 -10.94 -15.98 -95.45
C ILE A 98 -10.11 -17.27 -95.68
N ASP A 99 -9.56 -17.45 -96.89
CA ASP A 99 -8.79 -18.64 -97.27
C ASP A 99 -7.52 -18.86 -96.39
N SER A 100 -7.09 -17.84 -95.67
CA SER A 100 -5.92 -17.91 -94.77
C SER A 100 -6.30 -18.27 -93.33
N LEU A 101 -7.58 -18.46 -93.06
CA LEU A 101 -8.08 -18.65 -91.68
C LEU A 101 -8.44 -20.09 -91.39
N ASP A 102 -7.88 -20.66 -90.32
CA ASP A 102 -8.24 -21.98 -89.81
C ASP A 102 -9.65 -22.00 -89.17
N ASN A 103 -10.15 -23.18 -88.86
CA ASN A 103 -11.41 -23.33 -88.12
C ASN A 103 -11.22 -22.82 -86.70
N HIS A 104 -12.13 -21.95 -86.26
CA HIS A 104 -12.04 -21.26 -84.98
C HIS A 104 -12.84 -21.94 -83.86
N ARG A 105 -13.46 -23.07 -84.05
CA ARG A 105 -14.35 -23.76 -83.09
C ARG A 105 -13.67 -24.03 -81.72
N MET A 106 -12.40 -24.40 -81.78
CA MET A 106 -11.63 -24.73 -80.55
C MET A 106 -10.97 -23.53 -79.91
N ARG A 107 -11.15 -22.33 -80.43
CA ARG A 107 -10.60 -21.10 -79.79
C ARG A 107 -11.34 -20.83 -78.46
N PRO A 108 -10.63 -20.53 -77.40
CA PRO A 108 -11.20 -20.40 -76.06
C PRO A 108 -12.42 -19.47 -75.96
N GLU A 109 -12.32 -18.29 -76.63
CA GLU A 109 -13.44 -17.32 -76.72
C GLU A 109 -14.63 -17.88 -77.48
N VAL A 110 -14.41 -18.57 -78.59
CA VAL A 110 -15.49 -19.17 -79.42
C VAL A 110 -16.07 -20.37 -78.70
N ALA A 111 -15.28 -21.23 -78.13
CA ALA A 111 -15.74 -22.39 -77.36
C ALA A 111 -16.60 -21.98 -76.14
N ALA A 112 -16.21 -20.88 -75.50
CA ALA A 112 -16.94 -20.28 -74.37
C ALA A 112 -18.25 -19.67 -74.85
N ALA A 113 -18.27 -18.95 -75.99
CA ALA A 113 -19.47 -18.40 -76.61
C ALA A 113 -20.47 -19.50 -77.02
N LEU A 114 -20.03 -20.61 -77.58
CA LEU A 114 -20.86 -21.76 -77.92
C LEU A 114 -21.56 -22.39 -76.72
N LYS A 115 -20.88 -22.41 -75.52
CA LYS A 115 -21.41 -23.01 -74.29
C LYS A 115 -22.25 -22.05 -73.45
N LYS A 116 -21.85 -20.77 -73.37
CA LYS A 116 -22.37 -19.77 -72.38
C LYS A 116 -23.05 -18.58 -73.08
N GLY A 117 -23.09 -18.53 -74.40
CA GLY A 117 -23.61 -17.40 -75.19
C GLY A 117 -22.53 -16.32 -75.44
N SER A 118 -21.53 -16.21 -74.63
CA SER A 118 -20.42 -15.28 -74.85
C SER A 118 -19.11 -15.78 -74.16
N GLY A 119 -18.01 -15.29 -74.64
CA GLY A 119 -16.68 -15.59 -74.02
C GLY A 119 -15.62 -14.61 -74.48
N TYR A 120 -14.58 -14.49 -73.70
CA TYR A 120 -13.39 -13.66 -74.03
C TYR A 120 -12.09 -14.36 -73.68
N HIS A 121 -11.00 -13.91 -74.29
CA HIS A 121 -9.64 -14.36 -73.98
C HIS A 121 -8.64 -13.21 -74.11
N ILE A 122 -7.71 -13.08 -73.17
CA ILE A 122 -6.76 -11.97 -73.06
C ILE A 122 -5.38 -12.44 -73.53
N GLY A 123 -4.72 -11.64 -74.42
CA GLY A 123 -3.29 -11.79 -74.74
C GLY A 123 -2.98 -13.09 -75.50
N ARG A 124 -3.91 -13.59 -76.40
CA ARG A 124 -3.60 -14.72 -77.18
C ARG A 124 -2.95 -14.31 -78.52
N GLN A 125 -1.84 -14.94 -78.86
CA GLN A 125 -1.19 -14.74 -80.13
C GLN A 125 -2.01 -15.27 -81.27
N SER A 126 -2.24 -14.45 -82.29
CA SER A 126 -2.92 -14.83 -83.52
C SER A 126 -1.99 -15.68 -84.39
N THR A 127 -2.46 -16.81 -84.88
CA THR A 127 -1.71 -17.69 -85.76
C THR A 127 -1.55 -17.12 -87.17
N SER A 128 -2.36 -16.11 -87.52
CA SER A 128 -2.44 -15.58 -88.90
C SER A 128 -1.51 -14.35 -89.08
N ASP A 129 -1.27 -13.53 -88.06
CA ASP A 129 -0.47 -12.31 -88.21
C ASP A 129 0.61 -12.15 -87.05
N GLY A 130 0.63 -13.13 -86.15
CA GLY A 130 1.63 -13.15 -85.04
C GLY A 130 1.45 -12.13 -83.91
N LEU A 131 0.40 -11.32 -84.01
CA LEU A 131 0.10 -10.30 -82.96
C LEU A 131 -0.73 -10.90 -81.83
N GLU A 132 -0.57 -10.34 -80.64
CA GLU A 132 -1.43 -10.66 -79.50
C GLU A 132 -2.68 -9.82 -79.54
N TYR A 133 -3.83 -10.45 -79.22
CA TYR A 133 -5.14 -9.80 -79.21
C TYR A 133 -5.88 -10.09 -77.93
N PHE A 134 -6.75 -9.13 -77.55
CA PHE A 134 -7.91 -9.38 -76.69
C PHE A 134 -9.07 -9.79 -77.53
N TYR A 135 -9.58 -11.00 -77.36
CA TYR A 135 -10.65 -11.55 -78.14
C TYR A 135 -11.95 -11.58 -77.32
N SER A 136 -13.07 -11.22 -77.97
CA SER A 136 -14.43 -11.42 -77.46
C SER A 136 -15.28 -12.09 -78.54
N ALA A 137 -16.13 -13.08 -78.18
CA ALA A 137 -17.02 -13.74 -79.05
C ALA A 137 -18.41 -13.79 -78.40
N THR A 138 -19.47 -13.60 -79.28
CA THR A 138 -20.87 -13.67 -78.88
C THR A 138 -21.60 -14.56 -79.90
N ARG A 139 -22.44 -15.47 -79.39
CA ARG A 139 -23.22 -16.40 -80.19
C ARG A 139 -24.57 -15.80 -80.48
N GLY A 140 -25.01 -15.73 -81.80
CA GLY A 140 -26.34 -15.52 -82.29
C GLY A 140 -27.03 -16.84 -82.61
N GLU A 141 -28.15 -16.78 -83.39
CA GLU A 141 -28.90 -17.95 -83.79
C GLU A 141 -28.12 -18.79 -84.80
N GLU A 142 -27.59 -18.17 -85.87
CA GLU A 142 -26.92 -18.88 -87.00
C GLU A 142 -25.38 -18.63 -86.99
N PHE A 143 -24.97 -17.50 -86.46
CA PHE A 143 -23.52 -17.05 -86.47
C PHE A 143 -22.98 -16.72 -85.10
N ILE A 144 -21.65 -16.65 -85.04
CA ILE A 144 -20.89 -16.15 -83.92
C ILE A 144 -20.18 -14.92 -84.42
N ALA A 145 -20.44 -13.75 -83.78
CA ALA A 145 -19.65 -12.56 -83.99
C ALA A 145 -18.42 -12.60 -83.06
N ARG A 146 -17.24 -12.48 -83.64
CA ARG A 146 -16.01 -12.45 -82.90
C ARG A 146 -15.30 -11.14 -83.17
N THR A 147 -14.97 -10.39 -82.12
CA THR A 147 -14.18 -9.17 -82.18
C THR A 147 -12.83 -9.37 -81.54
N ALA A 148 -11.84 -8.68 -82.08
CA ALA A 148 -10.46 -8.72 -81.51
C ALA A 148 -9.87 -7.33 -81.55
N ILE A 149 -9.21 -6.98 -80.46
CA ILE A 149 -8.45 -5.74 -80.35
C ILE A 149 -6.96 -6.12 -80.17
N PRO A 150 -6.05 -5.53 -80.96
CA PRO A 150 -4.62 -5.77 -80.77
C PRO A 150 -4.20 -5.47 -79.30
N TYR A 151 -3.45 -6.38 -78.68
CA TYR A 151 -2.93 -6.21 -77.33
C TYR A 151 -1.70 -5.31 -77.38
N SER A 152 -1.95 -4.05 -77.78
CA SER A 152 -0.94 -2.99 -77.92
C SER A 152 -0.48 -2.48 -76.56
N ALA A 153 0.56 -1.69 -76.54
CA ALA A 153 1.05 -1.03 -75.34
C ALA A 153 -0.03 -0.20 -74.62
N SER A 154 -0.91 0.48 -75.40
CA SER A 154 -2.04 1.29 -74.88
C SER A 154 -3.09 0.41 -74.23
N LEU A 155 -3.46 -0.76 -74.79
CA LEU A 155 -4.40 -1.68 -74.19
C LEU A 155 -3.83 -2.35 -72.94
N ARG A 156 -2.54 -2.63 -72.92
CA ARG A 156 -1.83 -3.16 -71.77
C ARG A 156 -1.89 -2.13 -70.62
N GLU A 157 -1.61 -0.86 -70.92
CA GLU A 157 -1.64 0.24 -69.94
C GLU A 157 -3.04 0.45 -69.37
N LEU A 158 -4.08 0.36 -70.20
CA LEU A 158 -5.48 0.39 -69.75
C LEU A 158 -5.84 -0.77 -68.81
N LEU A 159 -5.26 -1.94 -69.00
CA LEU A 159 -5.54 -3.14 -68.20
C LEU A 159 -4.62 -3.24 -66.95
N GLU A 160 -3.55 -2.44 -66.88
CA GLU A 160 -2.70 -2.36 -65.68
C GLU A 160 -3.41 -1.64 -64.53
N ALA A 161 -3.03 -1.99 -63.30
CA ALA A 161 -3.56 -1.33 -62.09
C ALA A 161 -3.05 0.11 -62.01
N ASP A 162 -3.90 0.95 -61.40
CA ASP A 162 -3.60 2.36 -61.21
C ASP A 162 -2.51 2.58 -60.17
N TRP A 163 -1.32 3.08 -60.60
CA TRP A 163 -0.21 3.39 -59.72
C TRP A 163 -0.50 4.50 -58.71
N THR A 164 -1.49 5.37 -58.99
CA THR A 164 -1.90 6.44 -58.08
C THR A 164 -2.50 5.86 -56.81
N PHE A 165 -3.33 4.82 -56.91
CA PHE A 165 -3.87 4.10 -55.77
C PHE A 165 -2.78 3.49 -54.90
N LEU A 166 -1.78 2.85 -55.52
CA LEU A 166 -0.65 2.27 -54.82
C LEU A 166 0.16 3.35 -54.06
N GLY A 167 0.40 4.50 -54.70
CA GLY A 167 1.10 5.63 -54.07
C GLY A 167 0.37 6.17 -52.83
N VAL A 168 -0.96 6.30 -52.93
CA VAL A 168 -1.81 6.74 -51.80
C VAL A 168 -1.73 5.74 -50.64
N MET A 169 -1.84 4.45 -50.91
CA MET A 169 -1.77 3.40 -49.89
C MET A 169 -0.42 3.36 -49.18
N ILE A 170 0.68 3.48 -49.91
CA ILE A 170 2.01 3.54 -49.35
C ILE A 170 2.19 4.80 -48.46
N SER A 171 1.67 5.95 -48.94
CA SER A 171 1.76 7.22 -48.20
C SER A 171 1.01 7.15 -46.86
N ILE A 172 -0.22 6.60 -46.87
CA ILE A 172 -1.01 6.37 -45.66
C ILE A 172 -0.28 5.41 -44.71
N SER A 173 0.25 4.30 -45.27
CA SER A 173 0.99 3.32 -44.49
C SER A 173 2.24 3.94 -43.79
N LEU A 174 2.96 4.78 -44.51
CA LEU A 174 4.12 5.50 -43.96
C LEU A 174 3.70 6.45 -42.84
N ALA A 175 2.64 7.23 -43.04
CA ALA A 175 2.12 8.14 -42.03
C ALA A 175 1.69 7.39 -40.76
N MET A 176 0.96 6.26 -40.93
CA MET A 176 0.56 5.40 -39.82
C MET A 176 1.76 4.77 -39.09
N SER A 177 2.82 4.40 -39.82
CA SER A 177 4.06 3.88 -39.23
C SER A 177 4.80 4.92 -38.37
N VAL A 178 4.82 6.18 -38.82
CA VAL A 178 5.37 7.30 -38.04
C VAL A 178 4.53 7.53 -36.77
N LEU A 179 3.22 7.54 -36.87
CA LEU A 179 2.31 7.69 -35.74
C LEU A 179 2.53 6.55 -34.71
N ALA A 180 2.58 5.31 -35.19
CA ALA A 180 2.85 4.13 -34.36
C ALA A 180 4.20 4.23 -33.63
N TYR A 181 5.23 4.76 -34.29
CA TYR A 181 6.53 4.98 -33.68
C TYR A 181 6.45 5.94 -32.48
N PHE A 182 5.80 7.09 -32.65
CA PHE A 182 5.66 8.05 -31.55
C PHE A 182 4.83 7.51 -30.40
N ALA A 183 3.72 6.82 -30.70
CA ALA A 183 2.86 6.21 -29.71
C ALA A 183 3.60 5.12 -28.89
N THR A 184 4.27 4.19 -29.56
CA THR A 184 5.02 3.12 -28.90
C THR A 184 6.23 3.63 -28.11
N ARG A 185 6.90 4.69 -28.58
CA ARG A 185 8.00 5.34 -27.88
C ARG A 185 7.53 6.01 -26.59
N ARG A 186 6.36 6.67 -26.63
CA ARG A 186 5.75 7.29 -25.43
C ARG A 186 5.41 6.25 -24.37
N LEU A 187 4.73 5.17 -24.77
CA LEU A 187 4.44 4.04 -23.88
C LEU A 187 5.70 3.41 -23.28
N GLY A 188 6.74 3.23 -24.13
CA GLY A 188 8.00 2.62 -23.71
C GLY A 188 8.74 3.42 -22.63
N LYS A 189 8.77 4.74 -22.75
CA LYS A 189 9.38 5.61 -21.73
C LYS A 189 8.73 5.45 -20.36
N ASN A 190 7.41 5.40 -20.30
CA ASN A 190 6.68 5.23 -19.05
C ASN A 190 6.98 3.88 -18.39
N MET A 191 6.99 2.81 -19.18
CA MET A 191 7.33 1.47 -18.68
C MET A 191 8.78 1.36 -18.19
N GLU A 192 9.71 2.02 -18.87
CA GLU A 192 11.12 2.05 -18.46
C GLU A 192 11.30 2.79 -17.13
N ARG A 193 10.63 3.94 -16.96
CA ARG A 193 10.65 4.70 -15.70
C ARG A 193 10.02 3.90 -14.55
N LEU A 194 8.88 3.24 -14.80
CA LEU A 194 8.25 2.39 -13.78
C LEU A 194 9.14 1.20 -13.40
N ASN A 195 9.83 0.60 -14.37
CA ASN A 195 10.78 -0.49 -14.12
C ASN A 195 12.00 -0.01 -13.29
N LEU A 196 12.53 1.19 -13.59
CA LEU A 196 13.60 1.81 -12.81
C LEU A 196 13.12 2.13 -11.37
N PHE A 197 11.90 2.63 -11.22
CA PHE A 197 11.29 2.81 -9.91
C PHE A 197 11.22 1.49 -9.14
N ALA A 198 10.69 0.43 -9.76
CA ALA A 198 10.58 -0.88 -9.12
C ALA A 198 11.95 -1.44 -8.70
N ALA A 199 12.98 -1.29 -9.55
CA ALA A 199 14.34 -1.73 -9.23
C ALA A 199 15.00 -0.94 -8.09
N LYS A 200 14.73 0.37 -7.97
CA LYS A 200 15.19 1.20 -6.83
C LYS A 200 14.40 0.87 -5.56
N ALA A 201 13.09 0.69 -5.68
CA ALA A 201 12.23 0.29 -4.58
C ALA A 201 12.65 -1.07 -3.97
N GLU A 202 13.05 -2.04 -4.80
CA GLU A 202 13.59 -3.34 -4.35
C GLU A 202 14.87 -3.19 -3.52
N LYS A 203 15.70 -2.20 -3.85
CA LYS A 203 16.94 -1.90 -3.11
C LYS A 203 16.73 -0.99 -1.90
N GLY A 204 15.51 -0.48 -1.68
CA GLY A 204 15.21 0.48 -0.62
C GLY A 204 15.78 1.87 -0.87
N GLU A 205 16.16 2.19 -2.12
CA GLU A 205 16.67 3.50 -2.51
C GLU A 205 15.52 4.50 -2.67
N SER A 206 15.77 5.78 -2.36
CA SER A 206 14.81 6.85 -2.61
C SER A 206 14.64 7.09 -4.12
N PHE A 207 13.42 7.30 -4.55
CA PHE A 207 13.10 7.70 -5.89
C PHE A 207 12.75 9.19 -5.89
N ASP A 208 13.70 10.02 -6.36
CA ASP A 208 13.45 11.43 -6.61
C ASP A 208 12.74 11.57 -7.96
N GLU A 209 11.52 11.98 -7.93
CA GLU A 209 10.68 12.23 -9.10
C GLU A 209 10.98 13.62 -9.64
N GLU A 210 11.94 13.72 -10.58
CA GLU A 210 12.22 15.01 -11.26
C GLU A 210 11.09 15.40 -12.24
N GLU A 211 10.34 14.44 -12.78
CA GLU A 211 9.24 14.68 -13.71
C GLU A 211 8.01 13.80 -13.37
N PRO A 212 6.80 14.35 -13.31
CA PRO A 212 5.59 13.56 -13.13
C PRO A 212 5.34 12.62 -14.32
N PHE A 213 4.67 11.50 -14.07
CA PHE A 213 4.20 10.63 -15.15
C PHE A 213 3.14 11.36 -15.98
N PRO A 214 3.01 11.05 -17.29
CA PRO A 214 2.01 11.68 -18.16
C PRO A 214 0.58 11.50 -17.62
N ASN A 215 -0.30 12.46 -17.96
CA ASN A 215 -1.73 12.40 -17.63
C ASN A 215 -2.48 11.48 -18.61
N ASP A 216 -2.13 10.20 -18.62
CA ASP A 216 -2.85 9.12 -19.31
C ASP A 216 -3.11 7.98 -18.30
N GLU A 217 -3.85 6.95 -18.70
CA GLU A 217 -4.26 5.84 -17.82
C GLU A 217 -3.04 5.13 -17.23
N LEU A 218 -1.99 4.93 -18.03
CA LEU A 218 -0.75 4.30 -17.58
C LEU A 218 0.02 5.18 -16.60
N GLY A 219 0.08 6.48 -16.85
CA GLY A 219 0.69 7.45 -15.94
C GLY A 219 -0.06 7.55 -14.61
N SER A 220 -1.40 7.51 -14.65
CA SER A 220 -2.22 7.48 -13.44
C SER A 220 -1.93 6.24 -12.58
N ILE A 221 -1.85 5.05 -13.21
CA ILE A 221 -1.49 3.81 -12.52
C ILE A 221 -0.08 3.92 -11.93
N SER A 222 0.88 4.46 -12.69
CA SER A 222 2.26 4.64 -12.24
C SER A 222 2.34 5.57 -11.03
N ASN A 223 1.62 6.70 -11.05
CA ASN A 223 1.54 7.63 -9.92
C ASN A 223 0.93 6.97 -8.68
N HIS A 224 -0.14 6.19 -8.83
CA HIS A 224 -0.72 5.45 -7.72
C HIS A 224 0.24 4.43 -7.12
N ILE A 225 1.01 3.70 -7.94
CA ILE A 225 2.02 2.75 -7.45
C ILE A 225 3.11 3.47 -6.64
N VAL A 226 3.63 4.59 -7.14
CA VAL A 226 4.63 5.41 -6.43
C VAL A 226 4.07 5.93 -5.11
N GLN A 227 2.84 6.46 -5.12
CA GLN A 227 2.18 6.95 -3.92
C GLN A 227 1.95 5.85 -2.88
N LEU A 228 1.46 4.67 -3.29
CA LEU A 228 1.28 3.52 -2.41
C LEU A 228 2.60 3.06 -1.80
N TYR A 229 3.67 3.03 -2.59
CA TYR A 229 5.01 2.69 -2.07
C TYR A 229 5.50 3.72 -1.05
N GLY A 230 5.29 5.02 -1.31
CA GLY A 230 5.62 6.08 -0.35
C GLY A 230 4.85 5.94 0.97
N GLN A 231 3.55 5.68 0.91
CA GLN A 231 2.72 5.41 2.09
C GLN A 231 3.18 4.18 2.85
N TRP A 232 3.53 3.11 2.14
CA TRP A 232 4.04 1.88 2.74
C TRP A 232 5.39 2.11 3.46
N GLN A 233 6.31 2.83 2.85
CA GLN A 233 7.59 3.22 3.45
C GLN A 233 7.37 4.06 4.74
N GLN A 234 6.45 5.02 4.70
CA GLN A 234 6.13 5.82 5.87
C GLN A 234 5.52 4.96 6.99
N THR A 235 4.62 4.06 6.65
CA THR A 235 4.00 3.12 7.62
C THR A 235 5.04 2.22 8.30
N ILE A 236 6.03 1.71 7.54
CA ILE A 236 7.14 0.93 8.10
C ILE A 236 7.94 1.78 9.09
N LYS A 237 8.30 3.00 8.70
CA LYS A 237 9.07 3.90 9.55
C LYS A 237 8.35 4.23 10.86
N ASP A 238 7.05 4.52 10.77
CA ASP A 238 6.21 4.83 11.93
C ASP A 238 6.08 3.61 12.84
N ARG A 239 5.91 2.41 12.28
CA ARG A 239 5.90 1.15 13.02
C ARG A 239 7.23 0.90 13.75
N ASP A 240 8.35 1.11 13.07
CA ASP A 240 9.68 0.86 13.66
C ASP A 240 9.96 1.85 14.79
N LEU A 241 9.56 3.12 14.65
CA LEU A 241 9.63 4.11 15.72
C LEU A 241 8.75 3.72 16.93
N ALA A 242 7.52 3.27 16.67
CA ALA A 242 6.60 2.80 17.72
C ALA A 242 7.15 1.54 18.42
N HIS A 243 7.75 0.62 17.68
CA HIS A 243 8.38 -0.58 18.23
C HIS A 243 9.59 -0.25 19.10
N GLU A 244 10.46 0.67 18.66
CA GLU A 244 11.58 1.13 19.49
C GLU A 244 11.11 1.82 20.78
N ALA A 245 10.05 2.63 20.70
CA ALA A 245 9.48 3.28 21.89
C ALA A 245 8.93 2.24 22.88
N ALA A 246 8.20 1.22 22.40
CA ALA A 246 7.68 0.13 23.22
C ALA A 246 8.82 -0.70 23.87
N LEU A 247 9.88 -1.00 23.12
CA LEU A 247 11.06 -1.70 23.67
C LEU A 247 11.75 -0.89 24.76
N ARG A 248 11.89 0.43 24.59
CA ARG A 248 12.46 1.31 25.61
C ARG A 248 11.61 1.32 26.88
N GLU A 249 10.31 1.40 26.75
CA GLU A 249 9.37 1.34 27.88
C GLU A 249 9.48 0.01 28.62
N GLU A 250 9.54 -1.11 27.90
CA GLU A 250 9.69 -2.43 28.51
C GLU A 250 11.05 -2.58 29.23
N GLN A 251 12.13 -2.12 28.61
CA GLN A 251 13.45 -2.14 29.24
C GLN A 251 13.49 -1.31 30.54
N GLU A 252 12.84 -0.16 30.54
CA GLU A 252 12.74 0.68 31.74
C GLU A 252 11.93 -0.02 32.85
N LYS A 253 10.81 -0.66 32.53
CA LYS A 253 10.05 -1.48 33.48
C LYS A 253 10.90 -2.61 34.07
N ILE A 254 11.68 -3.30 33.24
CA ILE A 254 12.59 -4.37 33.70
C ILE A 254 13.67 -3.79 34.60
N ARG A 255 14.24 -2.63 34.24
CA ARG A 255 15.26 -1.94 35.04
C ARG A 255 14.74 -1.58 36.44
N ILE A 256 13.53 -0.99 36.49
CA ILE A 256 12.89 -0.62 37.76
C ILE A 256 12.62 -1.86 38.62
N LYS A 257 12.08 -2.96 38.02
CA LYS A 257 11.87 -4.22 38.75
C LYS A 257 13.16 -4.81 39.32
N ARG A 258 14.27 -4.82 38.55
CA ARG A 258 15.59 -5.29 39.03
C ARG A 258 16.12 -4.42 40.16
N GLN A 259 16.01 -3.10 40.05
CA GLN A 259 16.43 -2.17 41.09
C GLN A 259 15.63 -2.39 42.37
N LEU A 260 14.30 -2.59 42.25
CA LEU A 260 13.42 -2.91 43.37
C LEU A 260 13.90 -4.22 44.06
N SER A 261 14.10 -5.28 43.31
CA SER A 261 14.57 -6.59 43.83
C SER A 261 15.90 -6.48 44.55
N ASN A 262 16.86 -5.75 43.98
CA ASN A 262 18.18 -5.55 44.58
C ASN A 262 18.09 -4.77 45.89
N ASN A 263 17.25 -3.73 45.92
CA ASN A 263 17.08 -2.92 47.11
C ASN A 263 16.39 -3.71 48.24
N ILE A 264 15.35 -4.51 47.89
CA ILE A 264 14.68 -5.42 48.84
C ILE A 264 15.71 -6.39 49.46
N ASN A 265 16.49 -7.06 48.60
CA ASN A 265 17.53 -8.01 49.09
C ASN A 265 18.52 -7.36 50.03
N HIS A 266 18.96 -6.13 49.73
CA HIS A 266 19.86 -5.37 50.57
C HIS A 266 19.25 -5.01 51.96
N GLU A 267 18.00 -4.52 51.95
CA GLU A 267 17.29 -4.14 53.18
C GLU A 267 16.85 -5.35 54.01
N LEU A 268 16.64 -6.54 53.38
CA LEU A 268 16.42 -7.80 54.12
C LEU A 268 17.69 -8.38 54.70
N LYS A 269 18.81 -8.32 53.98
CA LYS A 269 20.11 -8.92 54.43
C LYS A 269 20.61 -8.32 55.74
N THR A 270 20.46 -7.03 55.91
CA THR A 270 20.98 -6.30 57.07
C THR A 270 20.34 -6.77 58.41
N PRO A 271 19.00 -6.75 58.58
CA PRO A 271 18.38 -7.22 59.82
C PRO A 271 18.61 -8.72 60.06
N VAL A 272 18.57 -9.56 59.02
CA VAL A 272 18.84 -10.99 59.13
C VAL A 272 20.25 -11.24 59.66
N ALA A 273 21.27 -10.55 59.09
CA ALA A 273 22.64 -10.67 59.56
C ALA A 273 22.79 -10.22 61.03
N SER A 274 22.12 -9.10 61.40
CA SER A 274 22.14 -8.59 62.79
C SER A 274 21.51 -9.59 63.77
N ILE A 275 20.36 -10.18 63.40
CA ILE A 275 19.73 -11.25 64.20
C ILE A 275 20.68 -12.43 64.33
N GLY A 276 21.31 -12.87 63.23
CA GLY A 276 22.26 -13.97 63.21
C GLY A 276 23.42 -13.77 64.20
N VAL A 277 24.08 -12.60 64.14
CA VAL A 277 25.20 -12.26 65.04
C VAL A 277 24.75 -12.23 66.51
N CYS A 278 23.58 -11.66 66.81
CA CYS A 278 23.06 -11.64 68.18
C CYS A 278 22.77 -13.06 68.69
N LEU A 279 22.17 -13.91 67.89
CA LEU A 279 21.89 -15.29 68.26
C LEU A 279 23.16 -16.14 68.40
N GLU A 280 24.13 -16.01 67.49
CA GLU A 280 25.42 -16.66 67.57
C GLU A 280 26.17 -16.26 68.88
N THR A 281 26.12 -14.99 69.27
CA THR A 281 26.70 -14.49 70.50
C THR A 281 25.99 -15.11 71.71
N LEU A 282 24.67 -15.18 71.72
CA LEU A 282 23.88 -15.80 72.77
C LEU A 282 24.14 -17.31 72.92
N LEU A 283 24.45 -17.99 71.82
CA LEU A 283 24.68 -19.46 71.77
C LEU A 283 26.15 -19.85 71.96
N SER A 284 27.09 -18.91 71.91
CA SER A 284 28.56 -19.15 71.98
C SER A 284 29.04 -19.67 73.30
N GLY A 285 28.21 -19.79 74.35
CA GLY A 285 28.61 -20.24 75.68
C GLY A 285 29.42 -19.26 76.43
N ILE A 286 29.67 -18.00 75.97
CA ILE A 286 30.33 -16.94 76.64
C ILE A 286 29.49 -16.51 77.84
N ASN A 287 30.12 -16.35 79.03
CA ASN A 287 29.43 -15.91 80.27
C ASN A 287 29.02 -14.43 80.09
N LEU A 288 27.81 -14.18 79.57
CA LEU A 288 27.30 -12.79 79.43
C LEU A 288 26.57 -12.40 80.71
N SER A 289 26.69 -11.10 81.08
CA SER A 289 25.81 -10.52 82.09
C SER A 289 24.35 -10.55 81.62
N GLU A 290 23.40 -10.64 82.59
CA GLU A 290 21.99 -10.66 82.33
C GLU A 290 21.53 -9.42 81.51
N GLU A 291 22.09 -8.24 81.82
CA GLU A 291 21.85 -6.99 81.08
C GLU A 291 22.26 -7.12 79.64
N LYS A 292 23.46 -7.73 79.37
CA LYS A 292 23.93 -7.92 77.97
C LYS A 292 23.13 -8.95 77.23
N ARG A 293 22.64 -9.97 77.89
CA ARG A 293 21.72 -10.96 77.32
C ARG A 293 20.39 -10.32 76.92
N GLN A 294 19.79 -9.48 77.79
CA GLN A 294 18.59 -8.74 77.51
C GLN A 294 18.74 -7.74 76.37
N GLU A 295 19.91 -7.04 76.35
CA GLU A 295 20.27 -6.14 75.25
C GLU A 295 20.26 -6.88 73.88
N LEU A 296 20.91 -8.04 73.80
CA LEU A 296 20.99 -8.84 72.56
C LEU A 296 19.59 -9.37 72.11
N ILE A 297 18.78 -9.84 73.07
CA ILE A 297 17.42 -10.26 72.81
C ILE A 297 16.60 -9.08 72.28
N GLY A 298 16.69 -7.92 72.92
CA GLY A 298 16.03 -6.68 72.50
C GLY A 298 16.41 -6.28 71.06
N ARG A 299 17.72 -6.39 70.74
CA ARG A 299 18.21 -6.15 69.38
C ARG A 299 17.65 -7.16 68.36
N CYS A 300 17.56 -8.45 68.70
CA CYS A 300 16.93 -9.47 67.86
C CYS A 300 15.47 -9.11 67.62
N TYR A 301 14.71 -8.77 68.62
CA TYR A 301 13.30 -8.40 68.55
C TYR A 301 13.11 -7.15 67.66
N THR A 302 13.88 -6.12 67.84
CA THR A 302 13.82 -4.89 67.05
C THR A 302 14.07 -5.16 65.57
N ASN A 303 15.07 -6.00 65.25
CA ASN A 303 15.36 -6.38 63.85
C ASN A 303 14.30 -7.33 63.25
N TYR A 304 13.67 -8.19 64.06
CA TYR A 304 12.55 -9.03 63.63
C TYR A 304 11.33 -8.15 63.28
N GLU A 305 10.93 -7.19 64.10
CA GLU A 305 9.84 -6.27 63.80
C GLU A 305 10.11 -5.43 62.58
N ARG A 306 11.35 -4.98 62.38
CA ARG A 306 11.75 -4.30 61.15
C ARG A 306 11.61 -5.19 59.91
N LEU A 307 12.00 -6.48 59.98
CA LEU A 307 11.89 -7.45 58.92
C LEU A 307 10.41 -7.72 58.59
N ARG A 308 9.57 -7.90 59.62
CA ARG A 308 8.13 -8.12 59.49
C ARG A 308 7.44 -6.95 58.76
N ARG A 309 7.78 -5.71 59.14
CA ARG A 309 7.28 -4.49 58.51
C ARG A 309 7.68 -4.42 57.03
N LEU A 310 8.97 -4.63 56.73
CA LEU A 310 9.49 -4.60 55.37
C LEU A 310 8.81 -5.63 54.46
N LEU A 311 8.59 -6.85 54.94
CA LEU A 311 7.88 -7.90 54.20
C LEU A 311 6.42 -7.50 53.92
N GLY A 312 5.72 -6.89 54.90
CA GLY A 312 4.37 -6.37 54.72
C GLY A 312 4.29 -5.28 53.66
N GLU A 313 5.23 -4.32 53.69
CA GLU A 313 5.32 -3.20 52.74
C GLU A 313 5.62 -3.70 51.34
N VAL A 314 6.55 -4.63 51.16
CA VAL A 314 6.86 -5.27 49.87
C VAL A 314 5.65 -6.02 49.33
N SER A 315 4.97 -6.82 50.16
CA SER A 315 3.77 -7.55 49.76
C SER A 315 2.65 -6.58 49.33
N LEU A 316 2.48 -5.46 49.98
CA LEU A 316 1.49 -4.46 49.65
C LEU A 316 1.79 -3.80 48.31
N ILE A 317 3.05 -3.40 48.07
CA ILE A 317 3.48 -2.82 46.78
C ILE A 317 3.25 -3.82 45.64
N THR A 318 3.65 -5.09 45.79
CA THR A 318 3.49 -6.12 44.77
C THR A 318 2.03 -6.32 44.42
N ARG A 319 1.12 -6.41 45.41
CA ARG A 319 -0.34 -6.54 45.15
C ARG A 319 -0.92 -5.33 44.43
N MET A 320 -0.43 -4.12 44.69
CA MET A 320 -0.89 -2.92 43.99
C MET A 320 -0.37 -2.87 42.54
N GLU A 321 0.84 -3.36 42.26
CA GLU A 321 1.44 -3.42 40.93
C GLU A 321 0.79 -4.46 40.00
N ASP A 322 0.36 -5.60 40.53
CA ASP A 322 -0.33 -6.67 39.79
C ASP A 322 -1.79 -6.33 39.38
N GLY A 323 -2.11 -5.03 39.34
CA GLY A 323 -3.39 -4.52 38.83
C GLY A 323 -4.50 -4.39 39.85
N GLY A 324 -4.24 -4.66 41.13
CA GLY A 324 -5.19 -4.38 42.23
C GLY A 324 -6.54 -5.15 42.18
N GLN A 325 -6.73 -6.05 41.21
CA GLN A 325 -8.01 -6.78 41.02
C GLN A 325 -8.42 -7.68 42.18
N LEU A 326 -7.50 -8.00 43.06
CA LEU A 326 -7.72 -8.82 44.26
C LEU A 326 -7.91 -8.00 45.54
N ILE A 327 -7.83 -6.66 45.45
CA ILE A 327 -7.98 -5.78 46.62
C ILE A 327 -9.45 -5.37 46.73
N GLY A 328 -10.11 -5.92 47.73
CA GLY A 328 -11.54 -5.59 48.03
C GLY A 328 -11.70 -4.11 48.31
N ARG A 329 -12.85 -3.54 47.92
CA ARG A 329 -13.24 -2.18 48.23
C ARG A 329 -14.49 -2.24 49.12
N GLU A 330 -14.55 -1.33 50.07
CA GLU A 330 -15.63 -1.15 51.00
C GLU A 330 -15.90 0.32 51.28
N SER A 331 -16.96 0.64 51.98
CA SER A 331 -17.28 2.01 52.39
C SER A 331 -16.40 2.39 53.58
N VAL A 332 -15.46 3.29 53.37
CA VAL A 332 -14.46 3.72 54.35
C VAL A 332 -14.75 5.16 54.79
N THR A 333 -14.87 5.37 56.08
CA THR A 333 -15.03 6.68 56.70
C THR A 333 -13.64 7.22 57.15
N ILE A 334 -13.18 8.27 56.49
CA ILE A 334 -11.84 8.86 56.75
C ILE A 334 -11.73 9.41 58.17
N ASN A 335 -12.82 10.00 58.68
CA ASN A 335 -12.83 10.56 60.04
C ASN A 335 -12.46 9.50 61.10
N HIS A 336 -12.98 8.26 60.99
CA HIS A 336 -12.61 7.17 61.89
C HIS A 336 -11.10 6.82 61.89
N ILE A 337 -10.48 6.85 60.71
CA ILE A 337 -9.03 6.59 60.58
C ILE A 337 -8.25 7.69 61.27
N ILE A 338 -8.70 8.93 61.17
CA ILE A 338 -8.03 10.07 61.81
C ILE A 338 -8.20 9.98 63.31
N ASP A 339 -9.39 9.62 63.83
CA ASP A 339 -9.68 9.41 65.21
C ASP A 339 -8.80 8.27 65.81
N GLU A 340 -8.70 7.11 65.13
CA GLU A 340 -7.79 6.03 65.51
C GLU A 340 -6.35 6.47 65.64
N ILE A 341 -5.86 7.30 64.72
CA ILE A 341 -4.49 7.84 64.76
C ILE A 341 -4.32 8.84 65.93
N ALA A 342 -5.35 9.63 66.21
CA ALA A 342 -5.34 10.52 67.35
C ALA A 342 -5.21 9.73 68.69
N ASP A 343 -6.02 8.65 68.83
CA ASP A 343 -5.92 7.76 69.98
C ASP A 343 -4.55 7.08 70.11
N GLU A 344 -4.01 6.58 68.96
CA GLU A 344 -2.64 6.00 68.93
C GLU A 344 -1.55 7.01 69.41
N LEU A 345 -1.69 8.26 69.00
CA LEU A 345 -0.76 9.33 69.42
C LEU A 345 -0.91 9.69 70.92
N GLU A 346 -2.12 9.61 71.46
CA GLU A 346 -2.37 9.92 72.89
C GLU A 346 -1.72 8.92 73.84
N VAL A 347 -1.56 7.66 73.42
CA VAL A 347 -0.91 6.60 74.22
C VAL A 347 0.59 6.67 74.19
N MET A 348 1.19 7.44 73.27
CA MET A 348 2.64 7.58 73.14
C MET A 348 3.29 8.37 74.30
N PRO A 349 4.55 8.10 74.70
CA PRO A 349 5.30 8.89 75.65
C PRO A 349 5.28 10.38 75.28
N GLU A 350 5.13 11.25 76.26
CA GLU A 350 4.99 12.71 76.09
C GLU A 350 6.15 13.33 75.30
N GLU A 351 7.36 12.74 75.40
CA GLU A 351 8.61 13.19 74.73
C GLU A 351 8.60 12.88 73.19
N GLU A 352 7.87 11.85 72.76
CA GLU A 352 7.80 11.41 71.38
C GLU A 352 6.46 11.81 70.70
N ARG A 353 5.52 12.33 71.46
CA ARG A 353 4.14 12.59 71.02
C ARG A 353 4.07 13.88 70.18
N LEU A 354 3.45 13.78 69.01
CA LEU A 354 2.98 14.94 68.25
C LEU A 354 1.51 15.25 68.54
N LEU A 355 1.15 16.52 68.56
CA LEU A 355 -0.22 16.97 68.72
C LEU A 355 -0.93 16.95 67.34
N LEU A 356 -2.00 16.19 67.23
CA LEU A 356 -2.78 16.12 66.00
C LEU A 356 -3.93 17.15 66.03
N HIS A 357 -3.96 18.00 65.02
CA HIS A 357 -5.01 18.98 64.78
C HIS A 357 -5.79 18.57 63.52
N ALA A 358 -7.02 18.06 63.69
CA ALA A 358 -7.89 17.66 62.58
C ALA A 358 -8.97 18.71 62.34
N ASP A 359 -9.08 19.23 61.13
CA ASP A 359 -10.18 20.11 60.68
C ASP A 359 -11.05 19.42 59.66
N PHE A 360 -11.90 18.50 60.13
CA PHE A 360 -12.90 17.75 59.36
C PHE A 360 -14.30 18.08 59.89
N LYS A 361 -14.95 19.10 59.30
CA LYS A 361 -16.29 19.53 59.67
C LYS A 361 -17.37 18.61 59.14
N GLU A 362 -17.05 17.81 58.12
CA GLU A 362 -17.99 16.92 57.44
C GLU A 362 -17.54 15.48 57.54
N LEU A 363 -18.51 14.54 57.47
CA LEU A 363 -18.21 13.13 57.34
C LEU A 363 -17.72 12.83 55.90
N VAL A 364 -16.50 12.30 55.75
CA VAL A 364 -15.94 11.94 54.46
C VAL A 364 -15.96 10.42 54.30
N VAL A 365 -16.81 9.96 53.40
CA VAL A 365 -16.96 8.52 53.07
C VAL A 365 -16.51 8.29 51.64
N ILE A 366 -15.61 7.32 51.43
CA ILE A 366 -15.07 6.92 50.12
C ILE A 366 -15.23 5.40 49.93
N GLU A 367 -15.39 4.97 48.69
CA GLU A 367 -15.36 3.55 48.33
C GLU A 367 -13.91 3.15 48.06
N GLY A 368 -13.32 2.39 48.97
CA GLY A 368 -11.89 2.08 48.92
C GLY A 368 -11.51 0.90 49.79
N ASN A 369 -10.21 0.69 49.92
CA ASN A 369 -9.69 -0.34 50.82
C ASN A 369 -9.21 0.30 52.13
N LEU A 370 -9.81 -0.13 53.24
CA LEU A 370 -9.53 0.42 54.57
C LEU A 370 -8.02 0.36 54.92
N SER A 371 -7.38 -0.76 54.65
CA SER A 371 -5.93 -0.94 54.96
C SER A 371 -5.06 0.01 54.17
N LEU A 372 -5.38 0.22 52.86
CA LEU A 372 -4.61 1.15 52.04
C LEU A 372 -4.83 2.60 52.42
N ILE A 373 -6.09 3.00 52.68
CA ILE A 373 -6.36 4.38 53.09
C ILE A 373 -5.75 4.64 54.50
N GLY A 374 -5.87 3.71 55.43
CA GLY A 374 -5.24 3.78 56.72
C GLY A 374 -3.71 3.88 56.62
N SER A 375 -3.09 3.16 55.66
CA SER A 375 -1.65 3.25 55.42
C SER A 375 -1.19 4.62 54.90
N ILE A 376 -2.05 5.40 54.20
CA ILE A 376 -1.73 6.77 53.80
C ILE A 376 -1.44 7.63 55.07
N PHE A 377 -2.41 7.68 55.96
CA PHE A 377 -2.32 8.53 57.14
C PHE A 377 -1.23 8.04 58.13
N ARG A 378 -1.16 6.71 58.40
CA ARG A 378 -0.12 6.13 59.27
C ARG A 378 1.28 6.41 58.77
N ASN A 379 1.57 6.20 57.49
CA ASN A 379 2.91 6.48 56.94
C ASN A 379 3.27 7.97 57.00
N LEU A 380 2.31 8.86 56.72
CA LEU A 380 2.56 10.31 56.87
C LEU A 380 2.82 10.70 58.34
N THR A 381 2.04 10.16 59.28
CA THR A 381 2.19 10.37 60.71
C THR A 381 3.52 9.80 61.24
N GLU A 382 3.88 8.55 60.89
CA GLU A 382 5.15 7.92 61.24
C GLU A 382 6.34 8.73 60.71
N ASN A 383 6.23 9.27 59.49
CA ASN A 383 7.27 10.14 58.93
C ASN A 383 7.39 11.45 59.67
N ALA A 384 6.26 12.05 60.09
CA ALA A 384 6.30 13.27 60.89
C ALA A 384 6.96 13.01 62.27
N ILE A 385 6.63 11.92 62.95
CA ILE A 385 7.25 11.55 64.24
C ILE A 385 8.74 11.33 64.06
N ALA A 386 9.15 10.53 63.05
CA ALA A 386 10.52 10.10 62.93
C ALA A 386 11.47 11.21 62.40
N TYR A 387 10.98 12.09 61.53
CA TYR A 387 11.86 12.94 60.73
C TYR A 387 11.60 14.43 60.81
N SER A 388 10.38 14.87 61.18
CA SER A 388 10.04 16.29 61.18
C SER A 388 10.83 17.08 62.23
N GLY A 389 10.95 16.55 63.43
CA GLY A 389 11.46 17.27 64.61
C GLY A 389 10.51 18.39 65.08
N GLY A 390 9.28 18.39 64.53
CA GLY A 390 8.21 19.28 64.92
C GLY A 390 7.44 18.79 66.13
N LYS A 391 6.36 19.47 66.44
CA LYS A 391 5.46 19.12 67.59
C LYS A 391 4.00 18.92 67.17
N ASN A 392 3.64 19.38 65.97
CA ASN A 392 2.24 19.39 65.52
C ASN A 392 2.09 18.74 64.15
N ILE A 393 0.97 18.03 63.97
CA ILE A 393 0.43 17.53 62.71
C ILE A 393 -0.91 18.21 62.47
N PHE A 394 -1.12 18.68 61.23
CA PHE A 394 -2.35 19.29 60.82
C PHE A 394 -2.96 18.45 59.69
N ILE A 395 -4.21 18.01 59.85
CA ILE A 395 -4.94 17.31 58.76
C ILE A 395 -6.23 18.12 58.49
N SER A 396 -6.35 18.60 57.26
CA SER A 396 -7.47 19.45 56.83
C SER A 396 -8.17 18.93 55.57
N LEU A 397 -9.46 19.02 55.55
CA LEU A 397 -10.28 18.77 54.39
C LEU A 397 -10.33 20.05 53.53
N MET A 398 -9.67 20.06 52.40
CA MET A 398 -9.59 21.23 51.52
C MET A 398 -10.76 21.35 50.60
N GLU A 399 -11.27 20.23 50.10
CA GLU A 399 -12.41 20.16 49.18
C GLU A 399 -13.14 18.82 49.36
N ASN A 400 -14.47 18.87 49.30
CA ASN A 400 -15.33 17.69 49.42
C ASN A 400 -16.46 17.74 48.41
N THR A 401 -16.17 17.22 47.19
CA THR A 401 -17.17 17.14 46.11
C THR A 401 -17.87 15.79 46.07
N SER A 402 -18.83 15.63 45.16
CA SER A 402 -19.50 14.33 44.94
C SER A 402 -18.56 13.29 44.30
N GLN A 403 -17.49 13.71 43.66
CA GLN A 403 -16.55 12.82 42.91
C GLN A 403 -15.28 12.53 43.66
N GLN A 404 -14.76 13.51 44.44
CA GLN A 404 -13.48 13.39 45.13
C GLN A 404 -13.45 14.21 46.41
N CYS A 405 -12.56 13.84 47.32
CA CYS A 405 -12.14 14.68 48.41
C CYS A 405 -10.66 15.04 48.26
N MET A 406 -10.27 16.26 48.64
CA MET A 406 -8.90 16.73 48.69
C MET A 406 -8.52 16.96 50.16
N ILE A 407 -7.42 16.32 50.59
CA ILE A 407 -6.97 16.34 51.96
C ILE A 407 -5.54 16.91 51.98
N ARG A 408 -5.28 17.73 52.94
CA ARG A 408 -3.95 18.29 53.26
C ARG A 408 -3.47 17.70 54.58
N PHE A 409 -2.26 17.18 54.52
CA PHE A 409 -1.52 16.73 55.70
C PHE A 409 -0.26 17.59 55.84
N GLU A 410 -0.02 18.19 56.98
CA GLU A 410 1.13 19.05 57.24
C GLU A 410 1.80 18.70 58.58
N ASP A 411 3.12 18.81 58.63
CA ASP A 411 3.89 18.89 59.90
C ASP A 411 4.52 20.27 60.03
N ASP A 412 4.93 20.62 61.28
CA ASP A 412 5.59 21.87 61.61
C ASP A 412 7.12 21.69 61.81
N GLY A 413 7.68 20.69 61.20
CA GLY A 413 9.11 20.36 61.36
C GLY A 413 10.04 21.19 60.49
N ARG A 414 11.23 20.62 60.22
CA ARG A 414 12.30 21.31 59.48
C ARG A 414 12.14 21.36 57.95
N GLY A 415 11.24 20.52 57.38
CA GLY A 415 11.12 20.36 55.94
C GLY A 415 12.34 19.68 55.31
N VAL A 416 12.47 19.78 53.97
CA VAL A 416 13.58 19.23 53.17
C VAL A 416 14.05 20.24 52.12
N GLU A 417 15.26 20.04 51.58
CA GLU A 417 15.75 20.85 50.48
C GLU A 417 14.87 20.71 49.24
N GLN A 418 14.71 21.82 48.50
CA GLN A 418 13.80 21.87 47.33
C GLN A 418 14.11 20.82 46.29
N GLU A 419 15.40 20.50 46.10
CA GLU A 419 15.86 19.51 45.11
C GLU A 419 15.48 18.06 45.46
N GLN A 420 15.20 17.80 46.74
CA GLN A 420 14.87 16.48 47.25
C GLN A 420 13.34 16.19 47.21
N LEU A 421 12.50 17.21 47.17
CA LEU A 421 11.05 17.08 47.18
C LEU A 421 10.53 16.11 46.11
N PRO A 422 10.93 16.19 44.84
CA PRO A 422 10.44 15.28 43.81
C PRO A 422 10.78 13.82 44.07
N ARG A 423 11.85 13.57 44.79
CA ARG A 423 12.42 12.25 45.07
C ARG A 423 11.83 11.56 46.29
N LEU A 424 11.11 12.28 47.12
CA LEU A 424 10.56 11.73 48.39
C LEU A 424 9.64 10.53 48.17
N PHE A 425 9.00 10.45 47.01
CA PHE A 425 8.13 9.30 46.61
C PHE A 425 8.87 8.17 45.91
N GLU A 426 10.19 8.32 45.65
CA GLU A 426 10.99 7.23 45.09
C GLU A 426 11.16 6.12 46.13
N ARG A 427 11.09 4.86 45.70
CA ARG A 427 11.23 3.68 46.58
C ARG A 427 12.65 3.61 47.16
N PHE A 428 12.76 3.35 48.45
CA PHE A 428 14.03 3.28 49.19
C PHE A 428 14.80 4.59 49.24
N TYR A 429 14.22 5.70 48.79
CA TYR A 429 14.84 7.00 48.88
C TYR A 429 14.82 7.51 50.31
N ARG A 430 15.91 8.10 50.75
CA ARG A 430 16.10 8.70 52.05
C ARG A 430 16.95 9.93 51.94
N VAL A 431 16.54 11.02 52.56
CA VAL A 431 17.29 12.29 52.61
C VAL A 431 18.61 12.12 53.38
N ASP A 432 18.60 11.39 54.52
CA ASP A 432 19.77 11.10 55.34
C ASP A 432 19.85 9.60 55.62
N LYS A 433 20.78 8.91 54.98
CA LYS A 433 20.98 7.45 55.07
C LYS A 433 21.47 6.99 56.46
N GLY A 434 22.20 7.84 57.21
CA GLY A 434 22.76 7.48 58.50
C GLY A 434 21.72 7.50 59.63
N ARG A 435 21.03 8.61 59.75
CA ARG A 435 20.03 8.84 60.81
C ARG A 435 18.79 7.98 60.62
N SER A 436 18.35 7.81 59.38
CA SER A 436 17.18 7.00 59.05
C SER A 436 17.37 5.51 59.34
N ARG A 437 18.61 4.96 59.31
CA ARG A 437 18.86 3.57 59.67
C ARG A 437 18.71 3.32 61.17
N GLN A 438 19.11 4.27 62.01
CA GLN A 438 18.96 4.16 63.47
C GLN A 438 17.48 4.23 63.90
N MET A 439 16.64 4.97 63.15
CA MET A 439 15.21 5.13 63.43
C MET A 439 14.31 4.08 62.72
N GLY A 440 14.91 3.05 62.10
CA GLY A 440 14.18 1.89 61.58
C GLY A 440 13.37 2.11 60.30
N GLY A 441 13.49 3.25 59.63
CA GLY A 441 12.74 3.52 58.40
C GLY A 441 13.15 2.61 57.21
N THR A 442 12.20 2.14 56.43
CA THR A 442 12.42 1.28 55.26
C THR A 442 12.67 2.06 53.96
N GLY A 443 12.21 3.31 53.90
CA GLY A 443 12.22 4.14 52.70
C GLY A 443 11.11 3.75 51.69
N LEU A 444 10.15 2.91 52.09
CA LEU A 444 9.01 2.51 51.27
C LEU A 444 7.73 3.29 51.63
N GLY A 445 7.63 3.86 52.85
CA GLY A 445 6.38 4.47 53.35
C GLY A 445 5.77 5.50 52.42
N LEU A 446 6.53 6.52 51.99
CA LEU A 446 5.99 7.55 51.07
C LEU A 446 5.66 6.99 49.66
N SER A 447 6.40 5.99 49.19
CA SER A 447 6.03 5.31 47.94
C SER A 447 4.74 4.51 48.08
N ILE A 448 4.46 3.92 49.24
CA ILE A 448 3.18 3.28 49.57
C ILE A 448 2.07 4.31 49.57
N VAL A 449 2.27 5.46 50.18
CA VAL A 449 1.29 6.57 50.17
C VAL A 449 0.95 6.95 48.75
N LYS A 450 1.92 7.17 47.89
CA LYS A 450 1.69 7.52 46.48
C LYS A 450 0.88 6.43 45.73
N HIS A 451 1.24 5.15 45.88
CA HIS A 451 0.55 4.06 45.23
C HIS A 451 -0.87 3.86 45.78
N ALA A 452 -1.08 4.01 47.11
CA ALA A 452 -2.40 3.93 47.70
C ALA A 452 -3.31 5.05 47.23
N VAL A 453 -2.81 6.29 47.10
CA VAL A 453 -3.55 7.41 46.53
C VAL A 453 -3.91 7.14 45.08
N GLN A 454 -2.95 6.67 44.27
CA GLN A 454 -3.17 6.31 42.86
C GLN A 454 -4.17 5.16 42.68
N PHE A 455 -4.12 4.14 43.54
CA PHE A 455 -5.10 3.04 43.56
C PHE A 455 -6.53 3.54 43.76
N HIS A 456 -6.71 4.59 44.55
CA HIS A 456 -8.00 5.27 44.77
C HIS A 456 -8.28 6.37 43.73
N GLY A 457 -7.56 6.36 42.57
CA GLY A 457 -7.78 7.28 41.46
C GLY A 457 -7.44 8.75 41.75
N GLY A 458 -6.64 8.99 42.78
CA GLY A 458 -6.20 10.31 43.17
C GLY A 458 -4.78 10.65 42.74
N SER A 459 -4.32 11.84 43.15
CA SER A 459 -2.97 12.34 42.97
C SER A 459 -2.45 12.89 44.28
N ILE A 460 -1.12 12.88 44.46
CA ILE A 460 -0.44 13.43 45.64
C ILE A 460 0.74 14.31 45.20
N SER A 461 0.91 15.40 45.94
CA SER A 461 2.07 16.30 45.81
C SER A 461 2.63 16.63 47.16
N VAL A 462 3.91 17.05 47.19
CA VAL A 462 4.60 17.49 48.44
C VAL A 462 5.30 18.80 48.20
N THR A 463 5.23 19.67 49.18
CA THR A 463 5.92 20.97 49.21
C THR A 463 6.39 21.26 50.59
N ASN A 464 7.38 22.18 50.77
CA ASN A 464 7.68 22.73 52.08
C ASN A 464 6.56 23.66 52.55
N ARG A 465 6.15 23.52 53.80
CA ARG A 465 5.18 24.39 54.45
C ARG A 465 5.77 25.77 54.71
N PRO A 466 5.07 26.89 54.44
CA PRO A 466 5.48 28.21 54.89
C PRO A 466 5.61 28.25 56.40
N GLY A 467 6.78 28.55 56.93
CA GLY A 467 7.06 28.56 58.36
C GLY A 467 7.74 27.30 58.92
N GLY A 468 8.01 26.30 58.04
CA GLY A 468 8.70 25.05 58.37
C GLY A 468 7.78 23.83 58.29
N GLY A 469 8.38 22.67 57.99
CA GLY A 469 7.71 21.40 57.84
C GLY A 469 7.39 21.02 56.41
N LEU A 470 6.75 19.87 56.20
CA LEU A 470 6.28 19.37 54.92
C LEU A 470 4.76 19.51 54.85
N ARG A 471 4.30 19.72 53.62
CA ARG A 471 2.89 19.74 53.21
C ARG A 471 2.66 18.71 52.12
N PHE A 472 1.75 17.78 52.39
CA PHE A 472 1.27 16.79 51.42
C PHE A 472 -0.18 17.12 51.06
N ASP A 473 -0.43 17.40 49.79
CA ASP A 473 -1.76 17.61 49.26
C ASP A 473 -2.13 16.39 48.40
N PHE A 474 -3.24 15.68 48.75
CA PHE A 474 -3.67 14.51 48.00
C PHE A 474 -5.17 14.44 47.83
N SER A 475 -5.59 13.82 46.72
CA SER A 475 -6.99 13.59 46.43
C SER A 475 -7.32 12.09 46.46
N LEU A 476 -8.57 11.77 46.82
CA LEU A 476 -9.13 10.42 46.78
C LEU A 476 -10.49 10.48 46.07
N ARG A 477 -10.73 9.60 45.09
CA ARG A 477 -12.05 9.53 44.45
C ARG A 477 -13.07 8.82 45.36
N LYS A 478 -14.28 9.37 45.42
CA LYS A 478 -15.37 8.80 46.24
C LYS A 478 -15.96 7.54 45.64
N ARG A 479 -16.04 7.47 44.34
CA ARG A 479 -16.38 6.25 43.57
C ARG A 479 -15.33 6.08 42.48
N VAL A 480 -14.78 4.89 42.36
CA VAL A 480 -13.92 4.52 41.24
C VAL A 480 -14.78 3.68 40.31
N GLY A 481 -15.18 4.28 39.19
CA GLY A 481 -15.95 3.62 38.14
C GLY A 481 -15.16 2.54 37.41
#